data_c847ea04e5395a68bd4d270f79983457
#
_entry.id   c847ea04e5395a68bd4d270f79983457
#
_cell.length_a   1.000
_cell.length_b   1.000
_cell.length_c   1.000
_cell.angle_alpha   90.00
_cell.angle_beta   90.00
_cell.angle_gamma   90.00
#
_symmetry.space_group_name_H-M   'P 1'
#
loop_
_entity.id
_entity.type
_entity.pdbx_description
1 polymer ?
#
loop_
_entity_poly.entity_id
_entity_poly.type
_entity_poly.pdbx_seq_one_letter_code
_entity_poly.pdbx_strand_id
1 'polypeptide(L)'
;MPPLPPPPPGTLRVAAGTDTADGLNAPVSARFARTPFLTIVDIVDGRATRVEPMPNAFASGAGGVGAAVGQWLLSSGVSVVVAPSLGPNISMILGQAGVRVEVVPPGVPLGEALKRLGLLR
;
A
#
# COMPACT_ATOMS: atom_id res chain seq x y z
N MET A 1 1.79 -15.09 0.85
CA MET A 1 2.69 -14.11 0.18
C MET A 1 3.96 -13.97 1.01
N PRO A 2 5.12 -14.29 0.45
CA PRO A 2 6.36 -14.00 1.15
C PRO A 2 6.58 -12.48 1.23
N PRO A 3 7.16 -11.96 2.31
CA PRO A 3 7.43 -10.55 2.43
C PRO A 3 8.52 -10.10 1.44
N LEU A 4 8.47 -8.84 1.06
CA LEU A 4 9.51 -8.24 0.24
C LEU A 4 10.77 -8.03 1.07
N PRO A 5 11.97 -8.06 0.44
CA PRO A 5 13.20 -7.65 1.12
C PRO A 5 13.08 -6.21 1.63
N PRO A 6 13.80 -5.84 2.69
CA PRO A 6 13.78 -4.46 3.17
C PRO A 6 14.13 -3.48 2.06
N PRO A 7 13.52 -2.28 2.03
CA PRO A 7 13.92 -1.26 1.06
C PRO A 7 15.34 -0.78 1.35
N PRO A 8 16.08 -0.38 0.30
CA PRO A 8 17.42 0.21 0.49
C PRO A 8 17.35 1.48 1.38
N PRO A 9 18.42 1.84 2.07
CA PRO A 9 18.46 3.10 2.83
C PRO A 9 18.11 4.31 1.95
N GLY A 10 17.34 5.24 2.51
CA GLY A 10 16.88 6.42 1.78
C GLY A 10 15.67 6.19 0.88
N THR A 11 15.11 4.98 0.88
CA THR A 11 13.93 4.64 0.09
C THR A 11 12.68 4.69 0.97
N LEU A 12 11.65 5.39 0.48
CA LEU A 12 10.32 5.38 1.08
C LEU A 12 9.49 4.30 0.40
N ARG A 13 9.09 3.28 1.14
CA ARG A 13 8.22 2.23 0.60
C ARG A 13 6.77 2.52 0.92
N VAL A 14 5.97 2.70 -0.13
CA VAL A 14 4.54 3.00 -0.06
C VAL A 14 3.74 1.80 -0.54
N ALA A 15 2.64 1.50 0.13
CA ALA A 15 1.69 0.48 -0.31
C ALA A 15 0.31 1.10 -0.52
N ALA A 16 -0.37 0.68 -1.57
CA ALA A 16 -1.75 1.04 -1.83
C ALA A 16 -2.52 -0.18 -2.35
N GLY A 17 -3.81 -0.24 -2.03
CA GLY A 17 -4.71 -1.15 -2.71
C GLY A 17 -5.09 -0.58 -4.07
N THR A 18 -5.01 -1.39 -5.12
CA THR A 18 -5.42 -0.98 -6.46
C THR A 18 -6.36 -1.99 -7.08
N ASP A 19 -7.25 -1.52 -7.96
CA ASP A 19 -8.23 -2.38 -8.63
C ASP A 19 -7.63 -3.20 -9.76
N THR A 20 -6.51 -2.72 -10.33
CA THR A 20 -5.85 -3.34 -11.47
C THR A 20 -4.35 -3.43 -11.23
N ALA A 21 -3.65 -4.14 -12.12
CA ALA A 21 -2.20 -4.29 -12.09
C ALA A 21 -1.45 -3.22 -12.88
N ASP A 22 -2.08 -2.06 -13.14
CA ASP A 22 -1.50 -1.01 -13.99
C ASP A 22 -0.52 -0.07 -13.26
N GLY A 23 -0.10 -0.43 -12.06
CA GLY A 23 0.90 0.33 -11.30
C GLY A 23 0.41 1.74 -10.95
N LEU A 24 1.16 2.76 -11.35
CA LEU A 24 0.81 4.15 -11.05
C LEU A 24 -0.48 4.63 -11.77
N ASN A 25 -0.88 3.96 -12.83
CA ASN A 25 -2.12 4.26 -13.54
C ASN A 25 -3.34 3.52 -12.98
N ALA A 26 -3.12 2.58 -12.05
CA ALA A 26 -4.20 1.80 -11.47
C ALA A 26 -5.05 2.66 -10.52
N PRO A 27 -6.39 2.51 -10.57
CA PRO A 27 -7.25 3.22 -9.62
C PRO A 27 -7.05 2.69 -8.20
N VAL A 28 -7.01 3.59 -7.24
CA VAL A 28 -6.96 3.24 -5.83
C VAL A 28 -8.24 2.51 -5.45
N SER A 29 -8.11 1.32 -4.86
CA SER A 29 -9.24 0.49 -4.48
C SER A 29 -9.98 1.08 -3.27
N ALA A 30 -11.31 0.96 -3.29
CA ALA A 30 -12.15 1.33 -2.15
C ALA A 30 -11.92 0.42 -0.93
N ARG A 31 -11.42 -0.81 -1.15
CA ARG A 31 -11.19 -1.81 -0.11
C ARG A 31 -9.71 -2.11 0.00
N PHE A 32 -9.06 -1.65 1.06
CA PHE A 32 -7.61 -1.84 1.17
C PHE A 32 -7.23 -3.29 1.44
N ALA A 33 -7.73 -3.89 2.52
CA ALA A 33 -7.33 -5.25 2.92
C ALA A 33 -7.77 -6.33 1.91
N ARG A 34 -8.91 -6.15 1.27
CA ARG A 34 -9.46 -7.07 0.27
C ARG A 34 -9.30 -6.57 -1.16
N THR A 35 -8.39 -5.65 -1.38
CA THR A 35 -8.06 -5.16 -2.72
C THR A 35 -7.60 -6.30 -3.63
N PRO A 36 -7.89 -6.23 -4.94
CA PRO A 36 -7.35 -7.23 -5.88
C PRO A 36 -5.83 -7.23 -5.95
N PHE A 37 -5.20 -6.05 -5.87
CA PHE A 37 -3.75 -5.91 -5.91
C PHE A 37 -3.26 -5.04 -4.76
N LEU A 38 -2.13 -5.43 -4.16
CA LEU A 38 -1.34 -4.58 -3.29
C LEU A 38 -0.21 -4.03 -4.16
N THR A 39 -0.25 -2.74 -4.46
CA THR A 39 0.77 -2.10 -5.29
C THR A 39 1.79 -1.41 -4.42
N ILE A 40 3.04 -1.84 -4.56
CA ILE A 40 4.17 -1.31 -3.82
C ILE A 40 4.89 -0.30 -4.69
N VAL A 41 5.16 0.88 -4.13
CA VAL A 41 5.93 1.93 -4.81
C VAL A 41 7.09 2.32 -3.92
N ASP A 42 8.30 2.13 -4.42
CA ASP A 42 9.51 2.62 -3.77
C ASP A 42 9.87 3.99 -4.35
N ILE A 43 10.11 4.94 -3.48
CA ILE A 43 10.33 6.34 -3.85
C ILE A 43 11.66 6.81 -3.26
N VAL A 44 12.49 7.42 -4.12
CA VAL A 44 13.74 8.08 -3.74
C VAL A 44 13.73 9.49 -4.32
N ASP A 45 13.88 10.50 -3.47
CA ASP A 45 13.90 11.91 -3.89
C ASP A 45 12.71 12.30 -4.77
N GLY A 46 11.52 11.81 -4.42
CA GLY A 46 10.28 12.11 -5.14
C GLY A 46 10.11 11.37 -6.46
N ARG A 47 10.93 10.35 -6.74
CA ARG A 47 10.84 9.55 -7.96
C ARG A 47 10.58 8.09 -7.62
N ALA A 48 9.65 7.47 -8.35
CA ALA A 48 9.39 6.05 -8.21
C ALA A 48 10.56 5.27 -8.81
N THR A 49 11.22 4.47 -7.98
CA THR A 49 12.33 3.59 -8.41
C THR A 49 11.86 2.16 -8.64
N ARG A 50 10.72 1.80 -8.06
CA ARG A 50 10.10 0.48 -8.21
C ARG A 50 8.59 0.65 -8.11
N VAL A 51 7.86 0.04 -9.01
CA VAL A 51 6.40 -0.06 -8.95
C VAL A 51 6.03 -1.52 -9.18
N GLU A 52 5.48 -2.16 -8.17
CA GLU A 52 5.17 -3.59 -8.23
C GLU A 52 3.73 -3.86 -7.80
N PRO A 53 2.83 -4.11 -8.74
CA PRO A 53 1.50 -4.60 -8.41
C PRO A 53 1.58 -6.08 -8.06
N MET A 54 1.14 -6.43 -6.85
CA MET A 54 1.17 -7.80 -6.35
C MET A 54 -0.24 -8.32 -6.19
N PRO A 55 -0.62 -9.45 -6.81
CA PRO A 55 -1.91 -10.07 -6.52
C PRO A 55 -2.06 -10.29 -5.01
N ASN A 56 -3.18 -9.87 -4.45
CA ASN A 56 -3.41 -9.99 -3.02
C ASN A 56 -3.93 -11.39 -2.67
N ALA A 57 -3.01 -12.28 -2.29
CA ALA A 57 -3.35 -13.65 -1.92
C ALA A 57 -4.22 -13.74 -0.66
N PHE A 58 -4.29 -12.69 0.15
CA PHE A 58 -5.11 -12.67 1.36
C PHE A 58 -6.58 -12.30 1.09
N ALA A 59 -6.90 -11.74 -0.08
CA ALA A 59 -8.20 -11.13 -0.36
C ALA A 59 -9.38 -12.11 -0.22
N SER A 60 -9.18 -13.39 -0.48
CA SER A 60 -10.21 -14.43 -0.41
C SER A 60 -10.30 -15.14 0.94
N GLY A 61 -9.51 -14.72 1.92
CA GLY A 61 -9.53 -15.30 3.25
C GLY A 61 -10.89 -15.16 3.94
N ALA A 62 -11.27 -16.17 4.74
CA ALA A 62 -12.55 -16.17 5.44
C ALA A 62 -12.58 -15.20 6.62
N GLY A 63 -11.44 -14.96 7.25
CA GLY A 63 -11.31 -14.03 8.38
C GLY A 63 -9.85 -13.67 8.61
N GLY A 64 -9.59 -12.63 9.40
CA GLY A 64 -8.24 -12.19 9.71
C GLY A 64 -7.49 -11.56 8.54
N VAL A 65 -8.18 -11.18 7.45
CA VAL A 65 -7.56 -10.62 6.25
C VAL A 65 -6.83 -9.32 6.57
N GLY A 66 -7.45 -8.43 7.34
CA GLY A 66 -6.81 -7.17 7.75
C GLY A 66 -5.53 -7.39 8.54
N ALA A 67 -5.54 -8.34 9.49
CA ALA A 67 -4.36 -8.68 10.27
C ALA A 67 -3.25 -9.27 9.39
N ALA A 68 -3.60 -10.18 8.47
CA ALA A 68 -2.64 -10.81 7.56
C ALA A 68 -1.98 -9.77 6.65
N VAL A 69 -2.77 -8.88 6.05
CA VAL A 69 -2.25 -7.80 5.21
C VAL A 69 -1.36 -6.86 6.03
N GLY A 70 -1.82 -6.45 7.22
CA GLY A 70 -1.06 -5.56 8.09
C GLY A 70 0.30 -6.14 8.45
N GLN A 71 0.37 -7.41 8.84
CA GLN A 71 1.63 -8.08 9.17
C GLN A 71 2.53 -8.17 7.93
N TRP A 72 1.97 -8.50 6.79
CA TRP A 72 2.74 -8.57 5.55
C TRP A 72 3.38 -7.23 5.19
N LEU A 73 2.61 -6.13 5.35
CA LEU A 73 3.12 -4.78 5.10
C LEU A 73 4.30 -4.45 6.03
N LEU A 74 4.18 -4.76 7.32
CA LEU A 74 5.25 -4.52 8.27
C LEU A 74 6.49 -5.34 7.94
N SER A 75 6.30 -6.63 7.64
CA SER A 75 7.40 -7.54 7.27
C SER A 75 8.07 -7.15 5.97
N SER A 76 7.37 -6.42 5.11
CA SER A 76 7.88 -5.94 3.81
C SER A 76 8.50 -4.54 3.89
N GLY A 77 8.63 -3.96 5.07
CA GLY A 77 9.27 -2.65 5.25
C GLY A 77 8.45 -1.47 4.75
N VAL A 78 7.13 -1.61 4.66
CA VAL A 78 6.26 -0.51 4.26
C VAL A 78 6.18 0.53 5.37
N SER A 79 6.37 1.79 5.03
CA SER A 79 6.32 2.91 5.97
C SER A 79 5.16 3.87 5.72
N VAL A 80 4.54 3.81 4.56
CA VAL A 80 3.36 4.62 4.21
C VAL A 80 2.32 3.73 3.54
N VAL A 81 1.08 3.86 3.98
CA VAL A 81 -0.07 3.21 3.37
C VAL A 81 -1.02 4.28 2.84
N VAL A 82 -1.46 4.11 1.60
CA VAL A 82 -2.41 5.02 0.94
C VAL A 82 -3.71 4.26 0.72
N ALA A 83 -4.80 4.76 1.27
CA ALA A 83 -6.10 4.10 1.21
C ALA A 83 -7.24 5.08 1.44
N PRO A 84 -8.45 4.82 0.92
CA PRO A 84 -9.63 5.65 1.24
C PRO A 84 -10.06 5.49 2.70
N SER A 85 -9.93 4.27 3.24
CA SER A 85 -10.24 3.95 4.62
C SER A 85 -9.55 2.66 5.02
N LEU A 86 -9.38 2.44 6.31
CA LEU A 86 -8.84 1.21 6.88
C LEU A 86 -9.80 0.65 7.90
N GLY A 87 -9.91 -0.68 7.94
CA GLY A 87 -10.64 -1.35 9.02
C GLY A 87 -9.91 -1.19 10.37
N PRO A 88 -10.59 -1.45 11.50
CA PRO A 88 -10.02 -1.20 12.83
C PRO A 88 -8.80 -2.08 13.14
N ASN A 89 -8.79 -3.33 12.71
CA ASN A 89 -7.69 -4.25 13.01
C ASN A 89 -6.40 -3.84 12.31
N ILE A 90 -6.46 -3.57 11.00
CA ILE A 90 -5.28 -3.15 10.24
C ILE A 90 -4.82 -1.77 10.69
N SER A 91 -5.74 -0.87 10.98
CA SER A 91 -5.42 0.47 11.49
C SER A 91 -4.63 0.41 12.78
N MET A 92 -5.02 -0.46 13.71
CA MET A 92 -4.33 -0.66 14.96
C MET A 92 -2.91 -1.21 14.75
N ILE A 93 -2.77 -2.24 13.92
CA ILE A 93 -1.47 -2.87 13.62
C ILE A 93 -0.51 -1.86 13.03
N LEU A 94 -0.93 -1.09 12.03
CA LEU A 94 -0.10 -0.08 11.38
C LEU A 94 0.23 1.07 12.32
N GLY A 95 -0.74 1.53 13.12
CA GLY A 95 -0.55 2.60 14.08
C GLY A 95 0.46 2.25 15.15
N GLN A 96 0.42 1.05 15.71
CA GLN A 96 1.38 0.58 16.72
C GLN A 96 2.81 0.51 16.17
N ALA A 97 2.97 0.26 14.88
CA ALA A 97 4.27 0.19 14.23
C ALA A 97 4.76 1.55 13.70
N GLY A 98 3.97 2.61 13.86
CA GLY A 98 4.34 3.94 13.39
C GLY A 98 4.23 4.11 11.88
N VAL A 99 3.46 3.27 11.20
CA VAL A 99 3.24 3.41 9.76
C VAL A 99 2.32 4.60 9.50
N ARG A 100 2.73 5.47 8.62
CA ARG A 100 1.95 6.63 8.20
C ARG A 100 0.81 6.19 7.28
N VAL A 101 -0.40 6.67 7.53
CA VAL A 101 -1.57 6.39 6.69
C VAL A 101 -2.04 7.70 6.07
N GLU A 102 -2.10 7.71 4.74
CA GLU A 102 -2.60 8.83 3.96
C GLU A 102 -3.94 8.46 3.33
N VAL A 103 -4.94 9.29 3.56
CA VAL A 103 -6.30 9.05 3.05
C VAL A 103 -6.46 9.73 1.69
N VAL A 104 -6.91 8.97 0.70
CA VAL A 104 -7.17 9.48 -0.65
C VAL A 104 -8.52 8.94 -1.15
N PRO A 105 -9.21 9.62 -2.08
CA PRO A 105 -10.46 9.08 -2.63
C PRO A 105 -10.23 7.78 -3.41
N PRO A 106 -11.20 6.86 -3.39
CA PRO A 106 -11.13 5.69 -4.27
C PRO A 106 -11.28 6.10 -5.74
N GLY A 107 -10.68 5.31 -6.63
CA GLY A 107 -10.78 5.53 -8.07
C GLY A 107 -9.76 6.49 -8.65
N VAL A 108 -9.07 7.27 -7.83
CA VAL A 108 -7.98 8.15 -8.29
C VAL A 108 -6.81 7.27 -8.74
N PRO A 109 -6.16 7.56 -9.89
CA PRO A 109 -4.93 6.85 -10.26
C PRO A 109 -3.88 6.99 -9.17
N LEU A 110 -3.20 5.89 -8.84
CA LEU A 110 -2.25 5.87 -7.72
C LEU A 110 -1.16 6.95 -7.86
N GLY A 111 -0.58 7.09 -9.06
CA GLY A 111 0.44 8.09 -9.31
C GLY A 111 -0.04 9.51 -9.04
N GLU A 112 -1.28 9.82 -9.42
CA GLU A 112 -1.89 11.12 -9.15
C GLU A 112 -2.08 11.34 -7.65
N ALA A 113 -2.56 10.33 -6.94
CA ALA A 113 -2.70 10.40 -5.48
C ALA A 113 -1.37 10.69 -4.79
N LEU A 114 -0.31 10.00 -5.21
CA LEU A 114 1.03 10.19 -4.63
C LEU A 114 1.59 11.59 -4.94
N LYS A 115 1.30 12.15 -6.11
CA LYS A 115 1.69 13.53 -6.44
C LYS A 115 0.94 14.54 -5.58
N ARG A 116 -0.36 14.37 -5.38
CA ARG A 116 -1.16 15.24 -4.52
C ARG A 116 -0.70 15.22 -3.08
N LEU A 117 -0.19 14.09 -2.61
CA LEU A 117 0.37 13.94 -1.27
C LEU A 117 1.80 14.52 -1.14
N GLY A 118 2.41 14.93 -2.24
CA GLY A 118 3.79 15.41 -2.25
C GLY A 118 4.83 14.31 -2.17
N LEU A 119 4.46 13.05 -2.35
CA LEU A 119 5.37 11.90 -2.29
C LEU A 119 6.07 11.67 -3.63
N LEU A 120 5.40 11.97 -4.75
CA LEU A 120 5.99 11.99 -6.10
C LEU A 120 6.00 13.41 -6.63
N ARG A 121 7.04 13.69 -7.39
CA ARG A 121 7.17 14.95 -8.12
C ARG A 121 6.33 14.98 -9.39
#